data_edd664e0da6272f88b2ce49eef782f49
#
_entry.id   edd664e0da6272f88b2ce49eef782f49
#
_cell.length_a   1.000
_cell.length_b   1.000
_cell.length_c   1.000
_cell.angle_alpha   90.00
_cell.angle_beta   90.00
_cell.angle_gamma   90.00
#
_symmetry.space_group_name_H-M   'P 1'
#
loop_
_entity.id
_entity.type
_entity.pdbx_description
1 polymer ?
#
loop_
_entity_poly.entity_id
_entity_poly.type
_entity_poly.pdbx_seq_one_letter_code
_entity_poly.pdbx_strand_id
1 'polypeptide(L)'
;TIIDGEFERGNGVLVAGVDGVVIENITARNALLNGFYWATVKGYRGSYLTAYNNGDYGVYAFDAVDGVLEHSYASGSPDAGFYIGQCYPCDAIVNNVISENNGLGYSGTNSGGSLYIISSVFRNNKGGLAPNTLDSELLPPERETFIIGHLIENNNNNDAPATKSTYLSFGNGVII
;
A
#
# COMPACT_ATOMS: atom_id res chain seq x y z
N THR A 1 -7.49 17.84 7.52
CA THR A 1 -8.64 17.60 6.62
C THR A 1 -8.99 16.12 6.63
N ILE A 2 -10.30 15.81 6.70
CA ILE A 2 -10.81 14.44 6.59
C ILE A 2 -11.69 14.35 5.36
N ILE A 3 -11.45 13.33 4.54
CA ILE A 3 -12.27 12.93 3.40
C ILE A 3 -12.96 11.63 3.81
N ASP A 4 -14.27 11.67 3.94
CA ASP A 4 -15.11 10.52 4.28
C ASP A 4 -15.84 10.05 3.01
N GLY A 5 -15.62 8.83 2.62
CA GLY A 5 -16.25 8.22 1.44
C GLY A 5 -17.66 7.71 1.69
N GLU A 6 -18.05 7.59 2.99
CA GLU A 6 -19.37 7.09 3.42
C GLU A 6 -19.76 5.73 2.80
N PHE A 7 -18.75 4.99 2.28
CA PHE A 7 -18.92 3.79 1.45
C PHE A 7 -19.80 4.00 0.21
N GLU A 8 -19.80 5.22 -0.32
CA GLU A 8 -20.49 5.59 -1.55
C GLU A 8 -19.51 6.04 -2.65
N ARG A 9 -18.31 6.49 -2.26
CA ARG A 9 -17.28 7.00 -3.18
C ARG A 9 -16.20 5.96 -3.42
N GLY A 10 -15.76 5.81 -4.67
CA GLY A 10 -14.75 4.81 -5.06
C GLY A 10 -13.43 5.03 -4.35
N ASN A 11 -12.88 6.22 -4.39
CA ASN A 11 -11.62 6.58 -3.74
C ASN A 11 -11.78 7.84 -2.89
N GLY A 12 -11.01 7.93 -1.80
CA GLY A 12 -10.91 9.16 -1.02
C GLY A 12 -10.20 10.26 -1.84
N VAL A 13 -9.02 9.95 -2.37
CA VAL A 13 -8.26 10.81 -3.29
C VAL A 13 -7.78 9.98 -4.47
N LEU A 14 -8.04 10.43 -5.69
CA LEU A 14 -7.53 9.84 -6.93
C LEU A 14 -6.66 10.86 -7.67
N VAL A 15 -5.43 10.47 -7.99
CA VAL A 15 -4.52 11.16 -8.90
C VAL A 15 -4.30 10.26 -10.10
N ALA A 16 -4.72 10.66 -11.29
CA ALA A 16 -4.61 9.84 -12.48
C ALA A 16 -4.06 10.63 -13.66
N GLY A 17 -2.97 10.13 -14.26
CA GLY A 17 -2.35 10.71 -15.45
C GLY A 17 -1.83 12.15 -15.27
N VAL A 18 -1.48 12.56 -14.05
CA VAL A 18 -0.95 13.88 -13.73
C VAL A 18 0.30 13.74 -12.87
N ASP A 19 1.42 14.23 -13.34
CA ASP A 19 2.72 14.10 -12.71
C ASP A 19 2.98 15.15 -11.61
N GLY A 20 3.90 14.83 -10.69
CA GLY A 20 4.41 15.76 -9.68
C GLY A 20 3.43 16.10 -8.56
N VAL A 21 2.43 15.26 -8.29
CA VAL A 21 1.39 15.56 -7.29
C VAL A 21 1.82 15.15 -5.88
N VAL A 22 1.77 16.09 -4.96
CA VAL A 22 2.04 15.91 -3.53
C VAL A 22 0.74 15.99 -2.75
N ILE A 23 0.51 15.02 -1.87
CA ILE A 23 -0.63 14.98 -0.94
C ILE A 23 -0.10 14.85 0.48
N GLU A 24 -0.46 15.80 1.34
CA GLU A 24 0.04 15.85 2.70
C GLU A 24 -1.04 16.18 3.74
N ASN A 25 -0.91 15.62 4.94
CA ASN A 25 -1.75 15.94 6.11
C ASN A 25 -3.26 15.75 5.87
N ILE A 26 -3.63 14.67 5.20
CA ILE A 26 -5.02 14.34 4.89
C ILE A 26 -5.37 12.96 5.45
N THR A 27 -6.58 12.85 5.95
CA THR A 27 -7.20 11.56 6.30
C THR A 27 -8.22 11.19 5.23
N ALA A 28 -8.15 9.95 4.71
CA ALA A 28 -9.16 9.36 3.84
C ALA A 28 -9.70 8.08 4.47
N ARG A 29 -11.02 7.96 4.55
CA ARG A 29 -11.67 6.83 5.19
C ARG A 29 -12.97 6.43 4.51
N ASN A 30 -13.41 5.20 4.76
CA ASN A 30 -14.70 4.68 4.33
C ASN A 30 -14.92 4.83 2.82
N ALA A 31 -13.87 4.73 2.00
CA ALA A 31 -14.00 4.65 0.56
C ALA A 31 -14.42 3.22 0.15
N LEU A 32 -15.14 3.06 -0.96
CA LEU A 32 -15.50 1.75 -1.51
C LEU A 32 -14.29 0.96 -1.98
N LEU A 33 -13.24 1.65 -2.42
CA LEU A 33 -11.99 1.08 -2.90
C LEU A 33 -10.83 1.62 -2.06
N ASN A 34 -10.15 2.67 -2.50
CA ASN A 34 -8.89 3.11 -1.93
C ASN A 34 -9.01 4.40 -1.12
N GLY A 35 -8.21 4.52 -0.07
CA GLY A 35 -8.06 5.79 0.62
C GLY A 35 -7.38 6.83 -0.27
N PHE A 36 -6.18 6.51 -0.74
CA PHE A 36 -5.38 7.33 -1.67
C PHE A 36 -4.94 6.47 -2.84
N TYR A 37 -5.07 7.00 -4.05
CA TYR A 37 -4.71 6.27 -5.26
C TYR A 37 -3.94 7.16 -6.25
N TRP A 38 -2.70 6.79 -6.57
CA TRP A 38 -1.93 7.30 -7.69
C TRP A 38 -1.94 6.27 -8.81
N ALA A 39 -2.43 6.67 -10.00
CA ALA A 39 -2.58 5.80 -11.15
C ALA A 39 -1.89 6.39 -12.38
N THR A 40 -0.92 5.68 -12.95
CA THR A 40 -0.21 6.07 -14.18
C THR A 40 0.39 7.48 -14.05
N VAL A 41 1.25 7.67 -13.06
CA VAL A 41 1.86 8.97 -12.74
C VAL A 41 3.36 8.85 -12.55
N LYS A 42 4.07 9.96 -12.74
CA LYS A 42 5.49 10.10 -12.44
C LYS A 42 5.73 11.24 -11.45
N GLY A 43 6.58 10.98 -10.45
CA GLY A 43 6.88 11.99 -9.44
C GLY A 43 5.70 12.19 -8.50
N TYR A 44 5.49 11.29 -7.54
CA TYR A 44 4.40 11.42 -6.56
C TYR A 44 4.92 11.41 -5.13
N ARG A 45 4.21 12.09 -4.24
CA ARG A 45 4.51 12.01 -2.81
C ARG A 45 3.23 11.99 -1.98
N GLY A 46 3.18 11.02 -1.07
CA GLY A 46 2.20 10.96 0.00
C GLY A 46 2.89 11.02 1.35
N SER A 47 2.65 12.06 2.16
CA SER A 47 3.24 12.17 3.48
C SER A 47 2.23 12.60 4.54
N TYR A 48 2.41 12.07 5.77
CA TYR A 48 1.48 12.31 6.88
C TYR A 48 0.02 12.00 6.51
N LEU A 49 -0.16 10.93 5.74
CA LEU A 49 -1.48 10.43 5.36
C LEU A 49 -2.02 9.50 6.44
N THR A 50 -3.33 9.53 6.63
CA THR A 50 -4.06 8.55 7.42
C THR A 50 -5.12 7.93 6.54
N ALA A 51 -5.00 6.62 6.27
CA ALA A 51 -5.98 5.85 5.51
C ALA A 51 -6.60 4.80 6.41
N TYR A 52 -7.92 4.78 6.60
CA TYR A 52 -8.49 3.71 7.39
C TYR A 52 -9.89 3.31 6.94
N ASN A 53 -10.17 2.00 7.14
CA ASN A 53 -11.47 1.42 6.87
C ASN A 53 -11.92 1.64 5.40
N ASN A 54 -10.98 1.50 4.45
CA ASN A 54 -11.28 1.56 3.03
C ASN A 54 -11.50 0.15 2.47
N GLY A 55 -12.24 0.03 1.39
CA GLY A 55 -12.75 -1.25 0.91
C GLY A 55 -11.74 -2.13 0.15
N ASP A 56 -10.56 -1.59 -0.19
CA ASP A 56 -9.50 -2.33 -0.88
C ASP A 56 -8.13 -1.96 -0.33
N TYR A 57 -7.50 -0.89 -0.79
CA TYR A 57 -6.20 -0.41 -0.29
C TYR A 57 -6.30 0.86 0.57
N GLY A 58 -5.38 0.99 1.51
CA GLY A 58 -5.20 2.25 2.24
C GLY A 58 -4.55 3.30 1.35
N VAL A 59 -3.32 3.02 0.91
CA VAL A 59 -2.48 3.89 0.07
C VAL A 59 -1.97 3.06 -1.09
N TYR A 60 -2.38 3.41 -2.30
CA TYR A 60 -2.22 2.61 -3.51
C TYR A 60 -1.51 3.40 -4.61
N ALA A 61 -0.37 2.91 -5.08
CA ALA A 61 0.36 3.44 -6.23
C ALA A 61 0.50 2.33 -7.28
N PHE A 62 -0.17 2.50 -8.42
CA PHE A 62 -0.23 1.52 -9.48
C PHE A 62 0.19 2.13 -10.81
N ASP A 63 1.12 1.48 -11.50
CA ASP A 63 1.72 2.03 -12.71
C ASP A 63 2.26 3.45 -12.45
N ALA A 64 2.92 3.62 -11.31
CA ALA A 64 3.40 4.90 -10.81
C ALA A 64 4.88 4.78 -10.44
N VAL A 65 5.69 5.76 -10.86
CA VAL A 65 7.14 5.75 -10.68
C VAL A 65 7.66 7.05 -10.06
N ASP A 66 8.89 7.03 -9.55
CA ASP A 66 9.55 8.20 -8.95
C ASP A 66 8.75 8.74 -7.76
N GLY A 67 8.50 7.86 -6.78
CA GLY A 67 7.54 8.12 -5.72
C GLY A 67 8.06 8.01 -4.29
N VAL A 68 7.42 8.74 -3.37
CA VAL A 68 7.68 8.65 -1.93
C VAL A 68 6.36 8.54 -1.16
N LEU A 69 6.26 7.47 -0.35
CA LEU A 69 5.21 7.31 0.66
C LEU A 69 5.86 7.28 2.03
N GLU A 70 5.57 8.26 2.86
CA GLU A 70 6.27 8.38 4.13
C GLU A 70 5.43 8.91 5.29
N HIS A 71 5.89 8.67 6.53
CA HIS A 71 5.28 9.19 7.76
C HIS A 71 3.76 9.00 7.80
N SER A 72 3.26 7.89 7.30
CA SER A 72 1.86 7.67 7.02
C SER A 72 1.32 6.44 7.76
N TYR A 73 0.02 6.40 7.92
CA TYR A 73 -0.69 5.34 8.63
C TYR A 73 -1.78 4.73 7.76
N ALA A 74 -1.89 3.40 7.76
CA ALA A 74 -2.98 2.68 7.12
C ALA A 74 -3.53 1.55 7.99
N SER A 75 -4.86 1.43 8.07
CA SER A 75 -5.55 0.41 8.86
C SER A 75 -6.92 0.04 8.28
N GLY A 76 -7.31 -1.22 8.43
CA GLY A 76 -8.65 -1.69 8.07
C GLY A 76 -8.91 -1.86 6.58
N SER A 77 -7.86 -2.05 5.77
CA SER A 77 -7.93 -2.29 4.33
C SER A 77 -7.87 -3.79 4.03
N PRO A 78 -8.87 -4.37 3.30
CA PRO A 78 -8.93 -5.81 3.07
C PRO A 78 -7.83 -6.38 2.19
N ASP A 79 -7.30 -5.61 1.25
CA ASP A 79 -6.13 -6.04 0.48
C ASP A 79 -4.85 -5.63 1.19
N ALA A 80 -4.41 -4.39 1.10
CA ALA A 80 -3.21 -3.97 1.82
C ALA A 80 -3.31 -2.54 2.37
N GLY A 81 -2.55 -2.28 3.46
CA GLY A 81 -2.39 -0.92 3.96
C GLY A 81 -1.65 -0.04 2.98
N PHE A 82 -0.53 -0.52 2.43
CA PHE A 82 0.28 0.15 1.41
C PHE A 82 0.54 -0.78 0.23
N TYR A 83 0.56 -0.19 -0.97
CA TYR A 83 0.85 -0.91 -2.20
C TYR A 83 1.65 -0.03 -3.17
N ILE A 84 2.69 -0.61 -3.78
CA ILE A 84 3.34 -0.09 -4.99
C ILE A 84 3.51 -1.26 -5.96
N GLY A 85 2.95 -1.16 -7.17
CA GLY A 85 3.02 -2.24 -8.14
C GLY A 85 2.90 -1.80 -9.59
N GLN A 86 3.10 -2.77 -10.48
CA GLN A 86 3.17 -2.59 -11.93
C GLN A 86 4.15 -1.48 -12.33
N CYS A 87 5.36 -1.50 -11.77
CA CYS A 87 6.41 -0.53 -12.11
C CYS A 87 7.80 -1.18 -12.17
N TYR A 88 8.55 -0.87 -13.23
CA TYR A 88 9.97 -1.23 -13.32
C TYR A 88 10.71 -0.30 -14.31
N PRO A 89 11.72 0.48 -13.85
CA PRO A 89 12.01 0.70 -12.42
C PRO A 89 10.89 1.50 -11.72
N CYS A 90 10.64 1.18 -10.45
CA CYS A 90 9.69 1.97 -9.65
C CYS A 90 10.31 3.29 -9.17
N ASP A 91 11.62 3.29 -8.86
CA ASP A 91 12.33 4.44 -8.29
C ASP A 91 11.55 5.05 -7.12
N ALA A 92 11.14 4.20 -6.17
CA ALA A 92 10.20 4.59 -5.14
C ALA A 92 10.66 4.20 -3.73
N ILE A 93 10.15 4.92 -2.74
CA ILE A 93 10.46 4.72 -1.34
C ILE A 93 9.17 4.68 -0.51
N VAL A 94 9.04 3.65 0.34
CA VAL A 94 8.10 3.60 1.46
C VAL A 94 8.91 3.71 2.74
N ASN A 95 8.75 4.78 3.51
CA ASN A 95 9.57 5.07 4.65
C ASN A 95 8.77 5.51 5.88
N ASN A 96 9.09 4.94 7.04
CA ASN A 96 8.51 5.35 8.32
C ASN A 96 6.96 5.36 8.29
N VAL A 97 6.39 4.27 7.80
CA VAL A 97 4.95 4.06 7.80
C VAL A 97 4.54 3.05 8.86
N ILE A 98 3.29 3.14 9.31
CA ILE A 98 2.64 2.15 10.16
C ILE A 98 1.46 1.56 9.40
N SER A 99 1.47 0.26 9.24
CA SER A 99 0.40 -0.50 8.58
C SER A 99 -0.09 -1.61 9.51
N GLU A 100 -1.32 -1.48 10.00
CA GLU A 100 -1.86 -2.43 10.97
C GLU A 100 -3.35 -2.75 10.75
N ASN A 101 -3.75 -3.94 11.18
CA ASN A 101 -5.14 -4.40 11.07
C ASN A 101 -5.68 -4.45 9.63
N ASN A 102 -4.84 -4.74 8.66
CA ASN A 102 -5.19 -4.90 7.24
C ASN A 102 -5.14 -6.37 6.83
N GLY A 103 -5.54 -6.67 5.61
CA GLY A 103 -5.27 -7.96 4.98
C GLY A 103 -3.76 -8.18 4.89
N LEU A 104 -3.05 -7.32 4.20
CA LEU A 104 -1.59 -7.26 4.20
C LEU A 104 -1.11 -5.91 4.74
N GLY A 105 0.02 -5.91 5.41
CA GLY A 105 0.67 -4.66 5.78
C GLY A 105 1.15 -3.91 4.54
N TYR A 106 1.85 -4.62 3.66
CA TYR A 106 2.30 -4.15 2.35
C TYR A 106 2.05 -5.23 1.29
N SER A 107 1.63 -4.82 0.12
CA SER A 107 1.63 -5.62 -1.09
C SER A 107 2.32 -4.88 -2.23
N GLY A 108 2.86 -5.63 -3.18
CA GLY A 108 3.44 -5.08 -4.41
C GLY A 108 3.47 -6.18 -5.45
N THR A 109 2.93 -5.92 -6.63
CA THR A 109 2.88 -6.90 -7.70
C THR A 109 3.67 -6.41 -8.89
N ASN A 110 4.59 -7.27 -9.40
CA ASN A 110 5.42 -6.98 -10.56
C ASN A 110 6.08 -5.61 -10.44
N SER A 111 6.70 -5.37 -9.30
CA SER A 111 7.38 -4.11 -8.95
C SER A 111 8.87 -4.32 -8.77
N GLY A 112 9.62 -3.24 -8.60
CA GLY A 112 11.05 -3.28 -8.30
C GLY A 112 11.89 -2.29 -9.07
N GLY A 113 13.20 -2.48 -9.02
CA GLY A 113 14.15 -1.50 -9.56
C GLY A 113 14.16 -0.23 -8.72
N SER A 114 15.12 -0.12 -7.78
CA SER A 114 15.19 0.98 -6.82
C SER A 114 13.91 1.17 -5.99
N LEU A 115 13.26 0.08 -5.61
CA LEU A 115 12.12 0.11 -4.70
C LEU A 115 12.58 -0.20 -3.27
N TYR A 116 12.48 0.78 -2.39
CA TYR A 116 12.92 0.67 -1.01
C TYR A 116 11.74 0.76 -0.05
N ILE A 117 11.55 -0.29 0.75
CA ILE A 117 10.62 -0.29 1.88
C ILE A 117 11.50 -0.28 3.12
N ILE A 118 11.46 0.80 3.89
CA ILE A 118 12.43 1.01 4.97
C ILE A 118 11.79 1.53 6.26
N SER A 119 12.40 1.19 7.40
CA SER A 119 12.14 1.79 8.71
C SER A 119 10.67 1.89 9.10
N SER A 120 9.87 0.86 8.82
CA SER A 120 8.43 0.87 8.96
C SER A 120 7.91 -0.21 9.91
N VAL A 121 6.65 -0.12 10.30
CA VAL A 121 5.98 -1.07 11.18
C VAL A 121 4.82 -1.74 10.44
N PHE A 122 4.85 -3.07 10.39
CA PHE A 122 3.81 -3.90 9.82
C PHE A 122 3.32 -4.90 10.87
N ARG A 123 2.18 -4.63 11.50
CA ARG A 123 1.73 -5.43 12.64
C ARG A 123 0.23 -5.68 12.66
N ASN A 124 -0.18 -6.74 13.33
CA ASN A 124 -1.59 -7.09 13.54
C ASN A 124 -2.39 -7.21 12.23
N ASN A 125 -1.75 -7.42 11.08
CA ASN A 125 -2.40 -7.73 9.81
C ASN A 125 -2.68 -9.23 9.72
N LYS A 126 -3.35 -9.69 8.68
CA LYS A 126 -3.38 -11.15 8.39
C LYS A 126 -2.04 -11.66 7.90
N GLY A 127 -1.38 -10.90 7.01
CA GLY A 127 0.01 -11.10 6.60
C GLY A 127 0.79 -9.79 6.66
N GLY A 128 2.11 -9.87 6.81
CA GLY A 128 2.97 -8.70 6.92
C GLY A 128 3.22 -8.03 5.56
N LEU A 129 4.28 -8.44 4.87
CA LEU A 129 4.65 -7.94 3.55
C LEU A 129 4.56 -9.07 2.52
N ALA A 130 4.01 -8.78 1.35
CA ALA A 130 3.88 -9.72 0.25
C ALA A 130 4.18 -9.05 -1.12
N PRO A 131 5.46 -8.69 -1.39
CA PRO A 131 5.85 -8.45 -2.77
C PRO A 131 5.69 -9.75 -3.56
N ASN A 132 5.09 -9.68 -4.75
CA ASN A 132 4.69 -10.88 -5.47
C ASN A 132 4.70 -10.72 -6.99
N THR A 133 4.65 -11.85 -7.68
CA THR A 133 4.56 -11.92 -9.15
C THR A 133 3.20 -12.46 -9.54
N LEU A 134 2.47 -11.73 -10.38
CA LEU A 134 1.19 -12.17 -10.96
C LEU A 134 1.17 -11.94 -12.47
N ASP A 135 0.55 -12.86 -13.20
CA ASP A 135 0.34 -12.72 -14.65
C ASP A 135 -0.77 -11.72 -15.01
N SER A 136 -1.55 -11.29 -14.02
CA SER A 136 -2.65 -10.34 -14.20
C SER A 136 -2.21 -8.87 -14.30
N GLU A 137 -0.97 -8.57 -13.95
CA GLU A 137 -0.38 -7.24 -14.04
C GLU A 137 0.81 -7.23 -15.01
N LEU A 138 1.10 -6.08 -15.57
CA LEU A 138 2.23 -5.92 -16.48
C LEU A 138 3.57 -5.97 -15.73
N LEU A 139 4.66 -6.11 -16.48
CA LEU A 139 6.06 -6.05 -16.01
C LEU A 139 6.50 -7.16 -15.04
N PRO A 140 6.02 -8.42 -15.15
CA PRO A 140 6.55 -9.51 -14.33
C PRO A 140 8.04 -9.77 -14.64
N PRO A 141 8.79 -10.37 -13.68
CA PRO A 141 8.42 -10.72 -12.32
C PRO A 141 8.69 -9.58 -11.33
N GLU A 142 8.22 -9.74 -10.08
CA GLU A 142 8.70 -8.98 -8.92
C GLU A 142 10.22 -9.17 -8.78
N ARG A 143 10.95 -8.07 -8.56
CA ARG A 143 12.43 -8.10 -8.50
C ARG A 143 13.02 -6.83 -7.91
N GLU A 144 14.24 -6.94 -7.35
CA GLU A 144 15.01 -5.78 -6.90
C GLU A 144 14.24 -4.85 -5.93
N THR A 145 13.49 -5.46 -5.01
CA THR A 145 12.81 -4.78 -3.92
C THR A 145 13.63 -4.92 -2.64
N PHE A 146 13.90 -3.81 -1.97
CA PHE A 146 14.72 -3.76 -0.76
C PHE A 146 13.83 -3.57 0.46
N ILE A 147 13.86 -4.53 1.40
CA ILE A 147 13.08 -4.54 2.65
C ILE A 147 14.06 -4.41 3.80
N ILE A 148 14.08 -3.24 4.47
CA ILE A 148 15.16 -2.90 5.40
C ILE A 148 14.64 -2.26 6.70
N GLY A 149 15.00 -2.84 7.86
CA GLY A 149 14.86 -2.20 9.15
C GLY A 149 13.42 -2.04 9.66
N HIS A 150 12.63 -3.10 9.57
CA HIS A 150 11.22 -3.11 9.98
C HIS A 150 10.98 -3.74 11.34
N LEU A 151 9.90 -3.32 11.99
CA LEU A 151 9.19 -4.13 12.97
C LEU A 151 8.05 -4.86 12.27
N ILE A 152 8.11 -6.19 12.24
CA ILE A 152 7.09 -7.05 11.62
C ILE A 152 6.62 -8.03 12.69
N GLU A 153 5.41 -7.84 13.22
CA GLU A 153 4.94 -8.63 14.35
C GLU A 153 3.44 -8.90 14.31
N ASN A 154 3.03 -10.01 14.92
CA ASN A 154 1.62 -10.35 15.15
C ASN A 154 0.75 -10.33 13.88
N ASN A 155 1.33 -10.64 12.70
CA ASN A 155 0.59 -10.68 11.44
C ASN A 155 -0.16 -12.01 11.28
N ASN A 156 -1.01 -12.31 12.22
CA ASN A 156 -1.90 -13.47 12.31
C ASN A 156 -3.28 -13.06 12.89
N ASN A 157 -3.69 -11.82 12.66
CA ASN A 157 -4.92 -11.26 13.19
C ASN A 157 -6.14 -11.82 12.44
N ASN A 158 -6.91 -12.68 13.07
CA ASN A 158 -8.13 -13.25 12.50
C ASN A 158 -9.23 -12.23 12.27
N ASP A 159 -9.24 -11.14 13.03
CA ASP A 159 -10.28 -10.10 12.98
C ASP A 159 -9.98 -9.00 11.93
N ALA A 160 -8.76 -8.94 11.41
CA ALA A 160 -8.43 -8.03 10.33
C ALA A 160 -9.22 -8.38 9.06
N PRO A 161 -9.69 -7.39 8.29
CA PRO A 161 -10.37 -7.66 7.03
C PRO A 161 -9.43 -8.33 6.03
N ALA A 162 -9.98 -9.08 5.08
CA ALA A 162 -9.18 -9.71 4.04
C ALA A 162 -9.98 -9.97 2.77
N THR A 163 -9.31 -9.84 1.64
CA THR A 163 -9.76 -10.44 0.38
C THR A 163 -9.44 -11.94 0.39
N LYS A 164 -9.96 -12.68 -0.57
CA LYS A 164 -9.66 -14.11 -0.70
C LYS A 164 -8.16 -14.38 -0.93
N SER A 165 -7.50 -13.52 -1.67
CA SER A 165 -6.06 -13.62 -1.97
C SER A 165 -5.20 -13.33 -0.75
N THR A 166 -5.51 -12.30 0.01
CA THR A 166 -4.72 -11.90 1.17
C THR A 166 -4.84 -12.88 2.34
N TYR A 167 -5.94 -13.63 2.41
CA TYR A 167 -6.09 -14.67 3.41
C TYR A 167 -5.06 -15.80 3.26
N LEU A 168 -4.56 -16.05 2.04
CA LEU A 168 -3.51 -17.06 1.79
C LEU A 168 -2.17 -16.68 2.44
N SER A 169 -1.97 -15.42 2.76
CA SER A 169 -0.75 -14.90 3.41
C SER A 169 -0.82 -14.91 4.94
N PHE A 170 -1.87 -15.51 5.52
CA PHE A 170 -2.12 -15.51 6.96
C PHE A 170 -0.94 -16.05 7.78
N GLY A 171 -0.53 -15.30 8.78
CA GLY A 171 0.52 -15.68 9.73
C GLY A 171 1.94 -15.49 9.24
N ASN A 172 2.14 -15.04 8.00
CA ASN A 172 3.47 -14.80 7.48
C ASN A 172 3.94 -13.36 7.78
N GLY A 173 5.18 -13.21 8.22
CA GLY A 173 5.81 -11.90 8.37
C GLY A 173 6.16 -11.30 7.01
N VAL A 174 6.86 -12.07 6.16
CA VAL A 174 7.22 -11.70 4.78
C VAL A 174 7.02 -12.92 3.91
N ILE A 175 6.39 -12.74 2.76
CA ILE A 175 6.27 -13.72 1.66
C ILE A 175 6.85 -13.08 0.41
N ILE A 176 7.68 -13.83 -0.31
CA ILE A 176 8.27 -13.43 -1.59
C ILE A 176 8.09 -14.57 -2.58
#